data_493d1ad04b78ec67a663cd2771d6ae70
#
_entry.id   493d1ad04b78ec67a663cd2771d6ae70
#
_cell.length_a   1.000
_cell.length_b   1.000
_cell.length_c   1.000
_cell.angle_alpha   90.00
_cell.angle_beta   90.00
_cell.angle_gamma   90.00
#
_symmetry.space_group_name_H-M   'P 1'
#
loop_
_entity.id
_entity.type
_entity.pdbx_description
1 polymer ?
#
loop_
_entity_poly.entity_id
_entity_poly.type
_entity_poly.pdbx_seq_one_letter_code
_entity_poly.pdbx_strand_id
1 'polypeptide(L)'
;MRTWFTTTAKKGQFREDEDFLTGMASRLSASPIKRYQMAEAPERADIIVYFEPNQYKGQDYARTLLSEKLIQDYPNKCFVVNYDDGPIGFLPVLYVGMPRSKMDCSRFKPGTYMGQYNILCPVIAEKRDSVAPQLLFSFRGSTSAEVRKRIFAANFPDKDIAIQQTFAWFNHTEEEKREYLQEMLNSKFVLCPRGLSTVSIRLFETMELGRVPVILSDEWVEPDGPSWPECSIRVSESKISELPAILRSYEPQAAEMGRQARVAWEQWFSPEMRVVRTMEYFESLILQRDASHDEREYQTKWLSLGFAWENGWTPLQSAGRAIQQGALLEKVKSKLSKNQKKPYSEIEP
;
A
#
# COMPACT_ATOMS: atom_id res chain seq x y z
N MET A 1 -23.01 5.82 12.24
CA MET A 1 -22.40 4.49 12.42
C MET A 1 -21.31 4.59 13.46
N ARG A 2 -21.33 3.72 14.46
CA ARG A 2 -20.36 3.69 15.57
C ARG A 2 -19.27 2.69 15.24
N THR A 3 -18.03 3.08 15.42
CA THR A 3 -16.85 2.34 14.99
C THR A 3 -15.92 2.06 16.16
N TRP A 4 -15.41 0.86 16.27
CA TRP A 4 -14.34 0.47 17.18
C TRP A 4 -13.08 0.14 16.41
N PHE A 5 -11.95 0.72 16.78
CA PHE A 5 -10.65 0.45 16.16
C PHE A 5 -9.81 -0.46 17.06
N THR A 6 -9.19 -1.44 16.45
CA THR A 6 -8.34 -2.43 17.13
C THR A 6 -7.24 -2.95 16.20
N THR A 7 -6.40 -3.84 16.70
CA THR A 7 -5.35 -4.54 15.96
C THR A 7 -4.99 -5.84 16.68
N THR A 8 -4.52 -6.84 15.94
CA THR A 8 -3.90 -8.04 16.52
C THR A 8 -2.40 -7.85 16.76
N ALA A 9 -1.84 -6.72 16.33
CA ALA A 9 -0.43 -6.40 16.51
C ALA A 9 -0.07 -6.29 18.00
N LYS A 10 1.06 -6.90 18.35
CA LYS A 10 1.64 -6.70 19.68
C LYS A 10 2.30 -5.32 19.76
N LYS A 11 2.32 -4.75 20.99
CA LYS A 11 3.00 -3.48 21.29
C LYS A 11 4.41 -3.46 20.69
N GLY A 12 4.74 -2.39 19.97
CA GLY A 12 6.04 -2.22 19.29
C GLY A 12 6.19 -2.92 17.95
N GLN A 13 5.16 -3.60 17.43
CA GLN A 13 5.17 -4.20 16.10
C GLN A 13 4.73 -3.24 14.97
N PHE A 14 4.01 -2.18 15.31
CA PHE A 14 3.77 -1.09 14.38
C PHE A 14 5.00 -0.18 14.33
N ARG A 15 5.35 0.33 13.13
CA ARG A 15 6.27 1.46 13.00
C ARG A 15 5.71 2.75 13.62
N GLU A 16 4.40 2.78 13.76
CA GLU A 16 3.62 3.90 14.24
C GLU A 16 2.95 3.42 15.52
N ASP A 17 3.59 3.63 16.63
CA ASP A 17 3.26 3.31 18.02
C ASP A 17 1.77 3.23 18.41
N GLU A 18 1.48 3.06 19.72
CA GLU A 18 0.15 3.12 20.37
C GLU A 18 -0.68 4.34 19.95
N ASP A 19 -0.02 5.37 19.42
CA ASP A 19 -0.63 6.59 18.90
C ASP A 19 -1.34 6.40 17.55
N PHE A 20 -1.08 5.32 16.79
CA PHE A 20 -1.70 5.15 15.48
C PHE A 20 -3.21 5.00 15.56
N LEU A 21 -3.70 4.06 16.39
CA LEU A 21 -5.15 3.86 16.57
C LEU A 21 -5.80 5.10 17.19
N THR A 22 -5.14 5.72 18.17
CA THR A 22 -5.55 6.98 18.78
C THR A 22 -5.60 8.11 17.75
N GLY A 23 -4.59 8.18 16.89
CA GLY A 23 -4.54 9.13 15.79
C GLY A 23 -5.68 8.93 14.77
N MET A 24 -6.00 7.67 14.41
CA MET A 24 -7.14 7.37 13.55
C MET A 24 -8.46 7.75 14.20
N ALA A 25 -8.65 7.43 15.48
CA ALA A 25 -9.84 7.79 16.23
C ALA A 25 -10.00 9.33 16.36
N SER A 26 -8.91 10.05 16.60
CA SER A 26 -8.89 11.52 16.66
C SER A 26 -9.27 12.14 15.31
N ARG A 27 -8.74 11.65 14.19
CA ARG A 27 -9.08 12.12 12.84
C ARG A 27 -10.55 11.86 12.50
N LEU A 28 -11.07 10.67 12.87
CA LEU A 28 -12.50 10.37 12.69
C LEU A 28 -13.36 11.33 13.49
N SER A 29 -13.02 11.59 14.74
CA SER A 29 -13.74 12.49 15.63
C SER A 29 -13.68 13.95 15.18
N ALA A 30 -12.53 14.38 14.64
CA ALA A 30 -12.32 15.73 14.11
C ALA A 30 -12.96 15.95 12.74
N SER A 31 -13.32 14.87 12.02
CA SER A 31 -13.93 14.95 10.70
C SER A 31 -15.17 15.85 10.68
N PRO A 32 -15.36 16.68 9.64
CA PRO A 32 -16.59 17.44 9.44
C PRO A 32 -17.79 16.51 9.17
N ILE A 33 -17.57 15.28 8.75
CA ILE A 33 -18.61 14.28 8.46
C ILE A 33 -18.94 13.53 9.76
N LYS A 34 -19.96 13.99 10.47
CA LYS A 34 -20.37 13.43 11.79
C LYS A 34 -21.20 12.14 11.70
N ARG A 35 -21.32 11.54 10.54
CA ARG A 35 -22.01 10.28 10.30
C ARG A 35 -21.31 9.09 10.98
N TYR A 36 -19.99 9.18 11.15
CA TYR A 36 -19.15 8.15 11.77
C TYR A 36 -18.61 8.65 13.11
N GLN A 37 -18.71 7.82 14.13
CA GLN A 37 -18.31 8.17 15.49
C GLN A 37 -17.61 6.99 16.15
N MET A 38 -16.72 7.25 17.08
CA MET A 38 -16.12 6.20 17.91
C MET A 38 -17.17 5.62 18.85
N ALA A 39 -17.18 4.29 18.96
CA ALA A 39 -17.97 3.59 19.98
C ALA A 39 -17.27 3.69 21.34
N GLU A 40 -18.03 3.68 22.41
CA GLU A 40 -17.51 3.66 23.79
C GLU A 40 -16.91 2.29 24.17
N ALA A 41 -17.41 1.22 23.52
CA ALA A 41 -16.99 -0.16 23.73
C ALA A 41 -17.27 -0.99 22.46
N PRO A 42 -16.52 -2.07 22.22
CA PRO A 42 -16.68 -2.88 21.00
C PRO A 42 -18.08 -3.50 20.88
N GLU A 43 -18.73 -3.84 21.98
CA GLU A 43 -20.09 -4.40 22.00
C GLU A 43 -21.14 -3.40 21.42
N ARG A 44 -20.88 -2.10 21.62
CA ARG A 44 -21.74 -1.00 21.14
C ARG A 44 -21.40 -0.54 19.72
N ALA A 45 -20.36 -1.09 19.12
CA ALA A 45 -19.96 -0.76 17.77
C ALA A 45 -20.89 -1.38 16.73
N ASP A 46 -21.16 -0.63 15.68
CA ASP A 46 -21.82 -1.14 14.47
C ASP A 46 -20.79 -1.85 13.58
N ILE A 47 -19.52 -1.39 13.60
CA ILE A 47 -18.36 -2.02 12.95
C ILE A 47 -17.13 -2.04 13.86
N ILE A 48 -16.32 -3.09 13.73
CA ILE A 48 -15.04 -3.29 14.41
C ILE A 48 -13.97 -3.38 13.34
N VAL A 49 -13.01 -2.46 13.34
CA VAL A 49 -11.98 -2.36 12.31
C VAL A 49 -10.62 -2.76 12.87
N TYR A 50 -10.07 -3.84 12.34
CA TYR A 50 -8.70 -4.26 12.58
C TYR A 50 -7.75 -3.53 11.64
N PHE A 51 -6.83 -2.75 12.18
CA PHE A 51 -5.72 -2.19 11.41
C PHE A 51 -4.53 -3.14 11.50
N GLU A 52 -4.16 -3.72 10.37
CA GLU A 52 -3.15 -4.76 10.32
C GLU A 52 -1.95 -4.33 9.48
N PRO A 53 -0.76 -4.24 10.08
CA PRO A 53 0.46 -3.91 9.37
C PRO A 53 0.94 -5.05 8.48
N ASN A 54 2.06 -4.83 7.79
CA ASN A 54 2.73 -5.83 6.99
C ASN A 54 3.04 -7.10 7.81
N GLN A 55 3.06 -8.28 7.15
CA GLN A 55 3.39 -9.60 7.67
C GLN A 55 2.23 -10.40 8.29
N TYR A 56 1.02 -9.88 8.32
CA TYR A 56 -0.16 -10.62 8.77
C TYR A 56 -0.73 -11.48 7.64
N LYS A 57 -0.12 -12.63 7.44
CA LYS A 57 -0.49 -13.61 6.42
C LYS A 57 -0.11 -15.01 6.83
N GLY A 58 -0.69 -16.00 6.17
CA GLY A 58 -0.42 -17.41 6.43
C GLY A 58 -1.28 -18.01 7.52
N GLN A 59 -1.02 -19.28 7.82
CA GLN A 59 -1.84 -20.05 8.74
C GLN A 59 -1.79 -19.54 10.19
N ASP A 60 -0.65 -19.01 10.62
CA ASP A 60 -0.50 -18.53 12.00
C ASP A 60 -1.34 -17.29 12.23
N TYR A 61 -1.40 -16.40 11.23
CA TYR A 61 -2.29 -15.24 11.30
C TYR A 61 -3.77 -15.67 11.24
N ALA A 62 -4.13 -16.65 10.39
CA ALA A 62 -5.48 -17.20 10.38
C ALA A 62 -5.90 -17.75 11.76
N ARG A 63 -5.00 -18.49 12.44
CA ARG A 63 -5.23 -18.97 13.80
C ARG A 63 -5.38 -17.84 14.82
N THR A 64 -4.56 -16.78 14.68
CA THR A 64 -4.67 -15.59 15.52
C THR A 64 -6.05 -14.97 15.37
N LEU A 65 -6.50 -14.70 14.14
CA LEU A 65 -7.83 -14.14 13.90
C LEU A 65 -8.95 -15.03 14.45
N LEU A 66 -8.86 -16.35 14.23
CA LEU A 66 -9.86 -17.31 14.75
C LEU A 66 -9.88 -17.39 16.29
N SER A 67 -8.79 -17.01 16.96
CA SER A 67 -8.73 -16.94 18.43
C SER A 67 -9.17 -15.60 19.00
N GLU A 68 -9.34 -14.56 18.16
CA GLU A 68 -9.77 -13.24 18.60
C GLU A 68 -11.22 -13.24 19.06
N LYS A 69 -11.43 -12.83 20.33
CA LYS A 69 -12.76 -12.84 20.96
C LYS A 69 -13.76 -11.97 20.20
N LEU A 70 -13.37 -10.80 19.72
CA LEU A 70 -14.26 -9.93 18.98
C LEU A 70 -14.71 -10.53 17.64
N ILE A 71 -13.85 -11.30 16.99
CA ILE A 71 -14.19 -12.03 15.75
C ILE A 71 -15.14 -13.18 16.03
N GLN A 72 -14.96 -13.88 17.15
CA GLN A 72 -15.85 -14.96 17.55
C GLN A 72 -17.24 -14.46 17.95
N ASP A 73 -17.28 -13.37 18.74
CA ASP A 73 -18.54 -12.82 19.27
C ASP A 73 -19.30 -12.01 18.19
N TYR A 74 -18.58 -11.28 17.31
CA TYR A 74 -19.16 -10.32 16.35
C TYR A 74 -18.64 -10.52 14.91
N PRO A 75 -18.66 -11.73 14.32
CA PRO A 75 -18.01 -12.00 13.04
C PRO A 75 -18.47 -11.09 11.92
N ASN A 76 -19.76 -10.77 11.85
CA ASN A 76 -20.34 -9.93 10.81
C ASN A 76 -20.03 -8.43 10.97
N LYS A 77 -19.50 -8.00 12.12
CA LYS A 77 -19.07 -6.63 12.38
C LYS A 77 -17.58 -6.40 12.21
N CYS A 78 -16.78 -7.47 12.04
CA CYS A 78 -15.31 -7.38 11.96
C CYS A 78 -14.85 -7.16 10.52
N PHE A 79 -14.03 -6.15 10.34
CA PHE A 79 -13.44 -5.71 9.09
C PHE A 79 -11.94 -5.47 9.27
N VAL A 80 -11.19 -5.39 8.16
CA VAL A 80 -9.74 -5.12 8.21
C VAL A 80 -9.36 -3.97 7.29
N VAL A 81 -8.34 -3.22 7.70
CA VAL A 81 -7.51 -2.38 6.84
C VAL A 81 -6.11 -3.02 6.81
N ASN A 82 -5.73 -3.57 5.67
CA ASN A 82 -4.50 -4.36 5.52
C ASN A 82 -3.55 -3.70 4.53
N TYR A 83 -2.27 -3.51 4.95
CA TYR A 83 -1.22 -2.86 4.16
C TYR A 83 -0.17 -3.84 3.65
N ASP A 84 -0.39 -5.15 3.75
CA ASP A 84 0.58 -6.13 3.29
C ASP A 84 0.81 -6.01 1.77
N ASP A 85 2.06 -6.18 1.34
CA ASP A 85 2.44 -6.17 -0.07
C ASP A 85 1.88 -7.35 -0.87
N GLY A 86 1.52 -8.44 -0.19
CA GLY A 86 0.87 -9.60 -0.77
C GLY A 86 -0.25 -10.10 0.15
N PRO A 87 -1.33 -9.33 0.32
CA PRO A 87 -2.35 -9.63 1.30
C PRO A 87 -3.12 -10.91 0.97
N ILE A 88 -3.67 -11.49 2.02
CA ILE A 88 -4.60 -12.61 1.95
C ILE A 88 -5.93 -12.13 2.51
N GLY A 89 -6.99 -12.34 1.74
CA GLY A 89 -8.33 -11.87 2.06
C GLY A 89 -9.01 -12.71 3.13
N PHE A 90 -8.64 -12.50 4.40
CA PHE A 90 -9.33 -13.11 5.54
C PHE A 90 -10.62 -12.34 5.87
N LEU A 91 -10.51 -11.27 6.61
CA LEU A 91 -11.63 -10.39 6.91
C LEU A 91 -11.99 -9.51 5.70
N PRO A 92 -13.24 -9.06 5.60
CA PRO A 92 -13.63 -8.19 4.51
C PRO A 92 -13.04 -6.77 4.66
N VAL A 93 -12.96 -6.04 3.60
CA VAL A 93 -12.89 -4.67 3.21
C VAL A 93 -11.55 -4.21 2.65
N LEU A 94 -10.67 -3.54 3.38
CA LEU A 94 -9.69 -2.69 2.71
C LEU A 94 -8.33 -3.39 2.56
N TYR A 95 -7.96 -3.66 1.32
CA TYR A 95 -6.67 -4.25 0.98
C TYR A 95 -5.91 -3.35 0.01
N VAL A 96 -4.83 -2.73 0.49
CA VAL A 96 -4.05 -1.78 -0.31
C VAL A 96 -3.30 -2.48 -1.44
N GLY A 97 -2.74 -3.65 -1.17
CA GLY A 97 -1.87 -4.40 -2.10
C GLY A 97 -2.54 -5.58 -2.80
N MET A 98 -3.87 -5.75 -2.72
CA MET A 98 -4.54 -6.90 -3.32
C MET A 98 -4.53 -6.83 -4.84
N PRO A 99 -4.03 -7.86 -5.54
CA PRO A 99 -4.02 -7.86 -6.99
C PRO A 99 -5.43 -8.06 -7.57
N ARG A 100 -5.65 -7.52 -8.78
CA ARG A 100 -6.90 -7.64 -9.53
C ARG A 100 -7.38 -9.09 -9.65
N SER A 101 -6.44 -10.00 -9.90
CA SER A 101 -6.70 -11.45 -10.01
C SER A 101 -7.27 -12.11 -8.76
N LYS A 102 -7.18 -11.42 -7.58
CA LYS A 102 -7.70 -11.91 -6.30
C LYS A 102 -8.78 -10.99 -5.69
N MET A 103 -9.13 -9.91 -6.38
CA MET A 103 -10.09 -8.91 -5.89
C MET A 103 -11.52 -9.41 -6.07
N ASP A 104 -12.12 -9.89 -5.00
CA ASP A 104 -13.56 -10.13 -4.91
C ASP A 104 -14.25 -8.86 -4.42
N CYS A 105 -14.82 -8.08 -5.34
CA CYS A 105 -15.44 -6.78 -5.01
C CYS A 105 -16.67 -6.89 -4.10
N SER A 106 -17.25 -8.08 -3.92
CA SER A 106 -18.32 -8.31 -2.94
C SER A 106 -17.82 -8.33 -1.50
N ARG A 107 -16.51 -8.57 -1.30
CA ARG A 107 -15.87 -8.65 0.01
C ARG A 107 -14.75 -7.63 0.21
N PHE A 108 -14.05 -7.27 -0.86
CA PHE A 108 -12.83 -6.47 -0.77
C PHE A 108 -12.97 -5.16 -1.55
N LYS A 109 -12.37 -4.12 -1.01
CA LYS A 109 -12.22 -2.82 -1.65
C LYS A 109 -10.74 -2.47 -1.74
N PRO A 110 -10.29 -1.91 -2.86
CA PRO A 110 -8.96 -1.33 -2.94
C PRO A 110 -8.89 -0.07 -2.10
N GLY A 111 -7.72 0.28 -1.61
CA GLY A 111 -7.58 1.43 -0.75
C GLY A 111 -6.24 2.13 -0.87
N THR A 112 -6.00 3.02 0.10
CA THR A 112 -4.73 3.71 0.26
C THR A 112 -4.10 3.38 1.60
N TYR A 113 -2.80 3.64 1.72
CA TYR A 113 -2.09 3.55 2.99
C TYR A 113 -2.65 4.57 3.98
N MET A 114 -2.89 4.16 5.23
CA MET A 114 -3.46 5.03 6.27
C MET A 114 -2.41 5.86 7.01
N GLY A 115 -1.15 5.40 7.03
CA GLY A 115 -0.02 6.10 7.62
C GLY A 115 0.43 7.31 6.80
N GLN A 116 1.30 8.11 7.37
CA GLN A 116 1.95 9.21 6.68
C GLN A 116 3.09 8.66 5.81
N TYR A 117 3.20 9.15 4.57
CA TYR A 117 4.20 8.66 3.61
C TYR A 117 5.57 9.30 3.87
N ASN A 118 5.74 10.54 3.42
CA ASN A 118 6.93 11.32 3.65
C ASN A 118 6.56 12.59 4.43
N ILE A 119 7.16 12.76 5.60
CA ILE A 119 6.84 13.89 6.50
C ILE A 119 7.16 15.26 5.88
N LEU A 120 8.01 15.32 4.86
CA LEU A 120 8.35 16.54 4.13
C LEU A 120 7.37 16.84 2.98
N CYS A 121 6.53 15.87 2.59
CA CYS A 121 5.64 16.03 1.44
C CYS A 121 4.69 17.23 1.60
N PRO A 122 4.00 17.44 2.72
CA PRO A 122 3.13 18.60 2.91
C PRO A 122 3.87 19.94 2.72
N VAL A 123 5.06 20.07 3.31
CA VAL A 123 5.86 21.31 3.24
C VAL A 123 6.37 21.59 1.83
N ILE A 124 6.75 20.55 1.08
CA ILE A 124 7.18 20.67 -0.30
C ILE A 124 5.99 20.98 -1.23
N ALA A 125 4.83 20.39 -0.94
CA ALA A 125 3.61 20.60 -1.70
C ALA A 125 3.12 22.06 -1.67
N GLU A 126 3.41 22.82 -0.61
CA GLU A 126 3.12 24.26 -0.54
C GLU A 126 3.80 25.07 -1.63
N LYS A 127 4.93 24.58 -2.14
CA LYS A 127 5.71 25.22 -3.20
C LYS A 127 5.28 24.86 -4.62
N ARG A 128 4.30 23.97 -4.80
CA ARG A 128 3.91 23.42 -6.11
C ARG A 128 3.58 24.46 -7.17
N ASP A 129 2.90 25.54 -6.77
CA ASP A 129 2.44 26.58 -7.67
C ASP A 129 3.56 27.55 -8.05
N SER A 130 4.68 27.58 -7.29
CA SER A 130 5.87 28.39 -7.57
C SER A 130 6.92 27.66 -8.40
N VAL A 131 6.74 26.36 -8.70
CA VAL A 131 7.69 25.57 -9.48
C VAL A 131 7.08 25.18 -10.81
N ALA A 132 7.59 25.77 -11.89
CA ALA A 132 7.31 25.32 -13.25
C ALA A 132 8.13 24.06 -13.56
N PRO A 133 7.51 22.88 -13.75
CA PRO A 133 8.23 21.65 -13.96
C PRO A 133 9.02 21.68 -15.28
N GLN A 134 10.30 21.33 -15.21
CA GLN A 134 11.22 21.31 -16.35
C GLN A 134 11.37 19.90 -16.95
N LEU A 135 11.13 18.86 -16.15
CA LEU A 135 11.23 17.49 -16.60
C LEU A 135 9.91 17.01 -17.20
N LEU A 136 9.99 16.26 -18.29
CA LEU A 136 8.85 15.52 -18.82
C LEU A 136 8.39 14.50 -17.78
N PHE A 137 9.30 13.62 -17.38
CA PHE A 137 9.02 12.70 -16.27
C PHE A 137 10.27 12.33 -15.49
N SER A 138 10.02 11.82 -14.26
CA SER A 138 11.07 11.28 -13.42
C SER A 138 10.69 9.96 -12.77
N PHE A 139 11.73 9.20 -12.37
CA PHE A 139 11.63 8.07 -11.47
C PHE A 139 12.92 7.91 -10.66
N ARG A 140 12.80 7.95 -9.34
CA ARG A 140 13.90 7.65 -8.41
C ARG A 140 13.47 6.51 -7.49
N GLY A 141 14.20 5.41 -7.40
CA GLY A 141 13.84 4.30 -6.52
C GLY A 141 14.69 3.05 -6.66
N SER A 142 14.35 2.02 -5.89
CA SER A 142 15.04 0.73 -5.89
C SER A 142 14.46 -0.26 -6.91
N THR A 143 15.20 -1.34 -7.17
CA THR A 143 14.83 -2.44 -8.09
C THR A 143 13.93 -3.50 -7.45
N SER A 144 12.97 -3.07 -6.61
CA SER A 144 12.12 -3.98 -5.82
C SER A 144 11.15 -4.84 -6.64
N ALA A 145 10.92 -4.50 -7.91
CA ALA A 145 10.03 -5.23 -8.81
C ALA A 145 10.58 -5.26 -10.24
N GLU A 146 10.13 -6.22 -11.04
CA GLU A 146 10.62 -6.40 -12.40
C GLU A 146 10.32 -5.18 -13.30
N VAL A 147 9.16 -4.56 -13.15
CA VAL A 147 8.82 -3.31 -13.87
C VAL A 147 9.84 -2.20 -13.61
N ARG A 148 10.34 -2.07 -12.37
CA ARG A 148 11.37 -1.07 -12.02
C ARG A 148 12.72 -1.39 -12.64
N LYS A 149 13.14 -2.65 -12.65
CA LYS A 149 14.38 -3.09 -13.34
C LYS A 149 14.32 -2.75 -14.84
N ARG A 150 13.17 -2.97 -15.47
CA ARG A 150 12.94 -2.64 -16.87
C ARG A 150 12.98 -1.15 -17.14
N ILE A 151 12.48 -0.30 -16.21
CA ILE A 151 12.62 1.16 -16.32
C ILE A 151 14.09 1.57 -16.26
N PHE A 152 14.89 1.01 -15.35
CA PHE A 152 16.33 1.31 -15.27
C PHE A 152 17.13 0.78 -16.47
N ALA A 153 16.69 -0.33 -17.05
CA ALA A 153 17.32 -0.90 -18.24
C ALA A 153 16.91 -0.18 -19.55
N ALA A 154 15.80 0.57 -19.51
CA ALA A 154 15.35 1.33 -20.66
C ALA A 154 16.28 2.53 -20.91
N ASN A 155 16.62 2.76 -22.18
CA ASN A 155 17.42 3.91 -22.57
C ASN A 155 16.47 5.08 -22.90
N PHE A 156 16.50 6.13 -22.07
CA PHE A 156 15.77 7.38 -22.29
C PHE A 156 16.78 8.49 -22.54
N PRO A 157 17.11 8.80 -23.81
CA PRO A 157 18.18 9.74 -24.15
C PRO A 157 17.81 11.22 -23.96
N ASP A 158 16.53 11.52 -23.74
CA ASP A 158 16.03 12.90 -23.64
C ASP A 158 16.51 13.57 -22.34
N LYS A 159 16.99 14.82 -22.44
CA LYS A 159 17.56 15.57 -21.31
C LYS A 159 16.52 15.98 -20.26
N ASP A 160 15.26 15.97 -20.61
CA ASP A 160 14.14 16.28 -19.72
C ASP A 160 13.50 15.02 -19.09
N ILE A 161 14.24 13.91 -19.08
CA ILE A 161 13.88 12.67 -18.40
C ILE A 161 14.92 12.38 -17.31
N ALA A 162 14.46 12.16 -16.07
CA ALA A 162 15.33 11.86 -14.95
C ALA A 162 15.02 10.46 -14.39
N ILE A 163 15.95 9.52 -14.52
CA ILE A 163 15.84 8.16 -14.00
C ILE A 163 17.01 7.90 -13.08
N GLN A 164 16.74 7.67 -11.79
CA GLN A 164 17.77 7.43 -10.79
C GLN A 164 17.48 6.19 -9.94
N GLN A 165 18.41 5.24 -9.95
CA GLN A 165 18.35 4.08 -9.07
C GLN A 165 18.88 4.43 -7.69
N THR A 166 18.15 3.98 -6.64
CA THR A 166 18.60 4.01 -5.26
C THR A 166 18.85 2.59 -4.75
N PHE A 167 19.79 2.47 -3.79
CA PHE A 167 20.17 1.17 -3.22
C PHE A 167 19.55 0.91 -1.86
N ALA A 168 19.14 1.98 -1.15
CA ALA A 168 18.42 1.87 0.12
C ALA A 168 16.91 1.79 -0.11
N TRP A 169 16.24 1.02 0.76
CA TRP A 169 14.76 0.87 0.69
C TRP A 169 14.03 1.89 1.56
N PHE A 170 14.50 2.12 2.79
CA PHE A 170 13.79 2.95 3.77
C PHE A 170 14.70 3.91 4.55
N ASN A 171 16.00 3.65 4.62
CA ASN A 171 16.94 4.45 5.41
C ASN A 171 17.49 5.59 4.54
N HIS A 172 16.65 6.57 4.26
CA HIS A 172 17.02 7.78 3.54
C HIS A 172 17.24 8.92 4.51
N THR A 173 18.30 9.70 4.26
CA THR A 173 18.55 10.96 4.97
C THR A 173 17.44 11.98 4.66
N GLU A 174 17.32 13.00 5.49
CA GLU A 174 16.37 14.10 5.24
C GLU A 174 16.66 14.81 3.91
N GLU A 175 17.93 14.91 3.52
CA GLU A 175 18.35 15.50 2.25
C GLU A 175 17.90 14.64 1.06
N GLU A 176 18.14 13.32 1.11
CA GLU A 176 17.68 12.39 0.07
C GLU A 176 16.15 12.41 -0.09
N LYS A 177 15.40 12.50 1.02
CA LYS A 177 13.94 12.64 1.00
C LYS A 177 13.51 13.96 0.35
N ARG A 178 14.23 15.05 0.63
CA ARG A 178 13.97 16.36 0.05
C ARG A 178 14.27 16.38 -1.44
N GLU A 179 15.43 15.87 -1.85
CA GLU A 179 15.79 15.73 -3.27
C GLU A 179 14.76 14.91 -4.06
N TYR A 180 14.32 13.80 -3.49
CA TYR A 180 13.28 12.94 -4.08
C TYR A 180 11.99 13.73 -4.36
N LEU A 181 11.50 14.47 -3.37
CA LEU A 181 10.27 15.27 -3.53
C LEU A 181 10.46 16.46 -4.45
N GLN A 182 11.64 17.11 -4.43
CA GLN A 182 11.95 18.21 -5.34
C GLN A 182 12.05 17.76 -6.80
N GLU A 183 12.63 16.57 -7.05
CA GLU A 183 12.66 15.98 -8.38
C GLU A 183 11.24 15.68 -8.90
N MET A 184 10.37 15.10 -8.04
CA MET A 184 8.97 14.90 -8.37
C MET A 184 8.26 16.23 -8.67
N LEU A 185 8.48 17.25 -7.84
CA LEU A 185 7.88 18.58 -8.02
C LEU A 185 8.34 19.26 -9.31
N ASN A 186 9.57 19.00 -9.76
CA ASN A 186 10.13 19.50 -11.02
C ASN A 186 9.70 18.71 -12.26
N SER A 187 8.85 17.68 -12.09
CA SER A 187 8.41 16.78 -13.17
C SER A 187 6.95 17.04 -13.52
N LYS A 188 6.60 17.04 -14.82
CA LYS A 188 5.20 17.06 -15.27
C LYS A 188 4.51 15.75 -14.92
N PHE A 189 5.20 14.65 -15.20
CA PHE A 189 4.75 13.28 -14.93
C PHE A 189 5.73 12.59 -13.98
N VAL A 190 5.20 11.80 -13.05
CA VAL A 190 6.02 11.00 -12.12
C VAL A 190 5.69 9.55 -12.31
N LEU A 191 6.68 8.74 -12.66
CA LEU A 191 6.45 7.30 -12.79
C LEU A 191 6.20 6.68 -11.42
N CYS A 192 5.08 5.99 -11.31
CA CYS A 192 4.62 5.29 -10.12
C CYS A 192 4.59 3.77 -10.36
N PRO A 193 5.74 3.14 -10.71
CA PRO A 193 5.78 1.70 -10.89
C PRO A 193 5.54 1.00 -9.56
N ARG A 194 4.78 -0.10 -9.61
CA ARG A 194 4.59 -0.95 -8.43
C ARG A 194 5.91 -1.39 -7.81
N GLY A 195 5.84 -1.70 -6.54
CA GLY A 195 6.90 -2.38 -5.82
C GLY A 195 6.57 -3.87 -5.64
N LEU A 196 6.73 -4.36 -4.43
CA LEU A 196 6.25 -5.70 -4.03
C LEU A 196 4.72 -5.73 -4.00
N SER A 197 4.10 -4.65 -3.53
CA SER A 197 2.65 -4.42 -3.62
C SER A 197 2.24 -4.04 -5.04
N THR A 198 0.96 -4.15 -5.35
CA THR A 198 0.38 -3.69 -6.63
C THR A 198 0.31 -2.17 -6.74
N VAL A 199 0.47 -1.44 -5.65
CA VAL A 199 0.47 0.02 -5.60
C VAL A 199 1.79 0.56 -5.07
N SER A 200 2.12 1.81 -5.42
CA SER A 200 3.25 2.54 -4.88
C SER A 200 2.78 3.72 -4.04
N ILE A 201 3.36 3.92 -2.86
CA ILE A 201 3.15 5.13 -2.03
C ILE A 201 3.35 6.40 -2.85
N ARG A 202 4.32 6.39 -3.78
CA ARG A 202 4.63 7.51 -4.68
C ARG A 202 3.41 8.01 -5.47
N LEU A 203 2.44 7.15 -5.79
CA LEU A 203 1.20 7.57 -6.43
C LEU A 203 0.53 8.70 -5.64
N PHE A 204 0.36 8.50 -4.35
CA PHE A 204 -0.33 9.45 -3.48
C PHE A 204 0.53 10.69 -3.16
N GLU A 205 1.86 10.52 -3.01
CA GLU A 205 2.80 11.64 -2.88
C GLU A 205 2.80 12.53 -4.14
N THR A 206 2.75 11.92 -5.32
CA THR A 206 2.65 12.65 -6.61
C THR A 206 1.38 13.48 -6.69
N MET A 207 0.25 12.90 -6.30
CA MET A 207 -1.04 13.61 -6.26
C MET A 207 -0.99 14.75 -5.23
N GLU A 208 -0.39 14.53 -4.05
CA GLU A 208 -0.21 15.56 -3.02
C GLU A 208 0.61 16.74 -3.54
N LEU A 209 1.66 16.48 -4.33
CA LEU A 209 2.47 17.49 -4.97
C LEU A 209 1.79 18.17 -6.18
N GLY A 210 0.58 17.78 -6.55
CA GLY A 210 -0.11 18.34 -7.71
C GLY A 210 0.59 18.03 -9.04
N ARG A 211 1.20 16.86 -9.14
CA ARG A 211 1.81 16.34 -10.37
C ARG A 211 1.03 15.12 -10.87
N VAL A 212 1.25 14.77 -12.13
CA VAL A 212 0.50 13.67 -12.77
C VAL A 212 1.19 12.34 -12.49
N PRO A 213 0.57 11.42 -11.73
CA PRO A 213 1.12 10.09 -11.55
C PRO A 213 0.93 9.24 -12.81
N VAL A 214 2.00 8.55 -13.21
CA VAL A 214 1.98 7.54 -14.28
C VAL A 214 2.02 6.16 -13.64
N ILE A 215 0.88 5.49 -13.65
CA ILE A 215 0.68 4.22 -12.97
C ILE A 215 1.18 3.08 -13.85
N LEU A 216 2.23 2.38 -13.39
CA LEU A 216 2.81 1.21 -14.04
C LEU A 216 2.57 -0.02 -13.15
N SER A 217 1.34 -0.52 -13.21
CA SER A 217 0.89 -1.70 -12.47
C SER A 217 -0.34 -2.31 -13.13
N ASP A 218 -0.17 -3.45 -13.79
CA ASP A 218 -1.27 -4.13 -14.50
C ASP A 218 -2.29 -4.75 -13.53
N GLU A 219 -1.84 -5.20 -12.36
CA GLU A 219 -2.67 -5.85 -11.33
C GLU A 219 -3.30 -4.88 -10.30
N TRP A 220 -2.98 -3.59 -10.34
CA TRP A 220 -3.58 -2.65 -9.40
C TRP A 220 -5.06 -2.39 -9.72
N VAL A 221 -5.88 -2.36 -8.67
CA VAL A 221 -7.28 -1.96 -8.73
C VAL A 221 -7.41 -0.55 -8.18
N GLU A 222 -8.02 0.31 -8.94
CA GLU A 222 -8.24 1.71 -8.59
C GLU A 222 -9.27 1.81 -7.46
N PRO A 223 -8.99 2.57 -6.37
CA PRO A 223 -10.01 2.93 -5.39
C PRO A 223 -11.14 3.71 -6.04
N ASP A 224 -12.37 3.44 -5.57
CA ASP A 224 -13.54 4.23 -5.97
C ASP A 224 -13.35 5.70 -5.56
N GLY A 225 -13.87 6.61 -6.36
CA GLY A 225 -13.98 8.02 -6.02
C GLY A 225 -13.38 8.98 -7.05
N PRO A 226 -12.04 9.06 -7.21
CA PRO A 226 -11.46 9.94 -8.21
C PRO A 226 -11.83 9.57 -9.64
N SER A 227 -11.97 10.59 -10.51
CA SER A 227 -11.93 10.39 -11.95
C SER A 227 -10.47 10.14 -12.37
N TRP A 228 -10.02 8.88 -12.26
CA TRP A 228 -8.61 8.51 -12.50
C TRP A 228 -8.07 8.97 -13.86
N PRO A 229 -8.83 8.89 -14.98
CA PRO A 229 -8.35 9.36 -16.28
C PRO A 229 -8.08 10.88 -16.33
N GLU A 230 -8.72 11.67 -15.46
CA GLU A 230 -8.53 13.12 -15.39
C GLU A 230 -7.33 13.53 -14.54
N CYS A 231 -6.88 12.63 -13.64
CA CYS A 231 -5.84 12.96 -12.67
C CYS A 231 -4.62 12.03 -12.69
N SER A 232 -4.58 11.06 -13.61
CA SER A 232 -3.50 10.08 -13.73
C SER A 232 -3.40 9.51 -15.14
N ILE A 233 -2.27 8.88 -15.45
CA ILE A 233 -2.09 8.12 -16.69
C ILE A 233 -1.75 6.68 -16.32
N ARG A 234 -2.49 5.73 -16.88
CA ARG A 234 -2.19 4.31 -16.70
C ARG A 234 -1.47 3.77 -17.94
N VAL A 235 -0.30 3.20 -17.74
CA VAL A 235 0.51 2.57 -18.80
C VAL A 235 0.80 1.14 -18.41
N SER A 236 0.55 0.19 -19.33
CA SER A 236 0.88 -1.22 -19.10
C SER A 236 2.37 -1.40 -18.85
N GLU A 237 2.71 -2.33 -17.95
CA GLU A 237 4.10 -2.71 -17.68
C GLU A 237 4.85 -3.18 -18.93
N SER A 238 4.15 -3.62 -19.99
CA SER A 238 4.75 -3.99 -21.26
C SER A 238 5.22 -2.81 -22.11
N LYS A 239 4.72 -1.59 -21.88
CA LYS A 239 4.91 -0.40 -22.73
C LYS A 239 5.95 0.59 -22.20
N ILE A 240 6.91 0.15 -21.40
CA ILE A 240 7.93 1.04 -20.80
C ILE A 240 8.74 1.81 -21.86
N SER A 241 9.11 1.17 -22.96
CA SER A 241 9.85 1.82 -24.05
C SER A 241 9.06 2.91 -24.78
N GLU A 242 7.72 2.88 -24.69
CA GLU A 242 6.83 3.84 -25.32
C GLU A 242 6.55 5.07 -24.42
N LEU A 243 7.00 5.06 -23.15
CA LEU A 243 6.72 6.12 -22.18
C LEU A 243 7.01 7.54 -22.70
N PRO A 244 8.17 7.85 -23.34
CA PRO A 244 8.41 9.20 -23.83
C PRO A 244 7.34 9.64 -24.84
N ALA A 245 6.99 8.81 -25.80
CA ALA A 245 6.00 9.13 -26.82
C ALA A 245 4.60 9.31 -26.22
N ILE A 246 4.22 8.40 -25.32
CA ILE A 246 2.91 8.47 -24.61
C ILE A 246 2.84 9.78 -23.83
N LEU A 247 3.84 10.07 -22.98
CA LEU A 247 3.79 11.22 -22.08
C LEU A 247 3.92 12.57 -22.82
N ARG A 248 4.65 12.63 -23.95
CA ARG A 248 4.64 13.79 -24.83
C ARG A 248 3.23 14.11 -25.35
N SER A 249 2.41 13.12 -25.66
CA SER A 249 1.03 13.36 -26.13
C SER A 249 0.12 13.97 -25.06
N TYR A 250 0.42 13.73 -23.78
CA TYR A 250 -0.30 14.29 -22.63
C TYR A 250 0.28 15.62 -22.13
N GLU A 251 1.45 16.03 -22.61
CA GLU A 251 2.16 17.22 -22.12
C GLU A 251 1.31 18.51 -22.12
N PRO A 252 0.51 18.80 -23.15
CA PRO A 252 -0.37 19.97 -23.14
C PRO A 252 -1.41 19.97 -22.02
N GLN A 253 -1.77 18.80 -21.47
CA GLN A 253 -2.78 18.64 -20.44
C GLN A 253 -2.18 18.47 -19.04
N ALA A 254 -0.83 18.34 -18.93
CA ALA A 254 -0.16 17.96 -17.68
C ALA A 254 -0.46 18.93 -16.52
N ALA A 255 -0.54 20.22 -16.77
CA ALA A 255 -0.85 21.21 -15.74
C ALA A 255 -2.26 21.06 -15.18
N GLU A 256 -3.25 20.81 -16.03
CA GLU A 256 -4.63 20.57 -15.62
C GLU A 256 -4.75 19.24 -14.88
N MET A 257 -4.22 18.15 -15.44
CA MET A 257 -4.22 16.86 -14.80
C MET A 257 -3.54 16.87 -13.43
N GLY A 258 -2.44 17.61 -13.28
CA GLY A 258 -1.76 17.79 -11.99
C GLY A 258 -2.65 18.53 -10.97
N ARG A 259 -3.40 19.56 -11.39
CA ARG A 259 -4.37 20.23 -10.52
C ARG A 259 -5.51 19.27 -10.10
N GLN A 260 -6.04 18.49 -11.04
CA GLN A 260 -7.05 17.48 -10.74
C GLN A 260 -6.50 16.38 -9.82
N ALA A 261 -5.24 15.97 -9.98
CA ALA A 261 -4.59 15.03 -9.07
C ALA A 261 -4.53 15.57 -7.63
N ARG A 262 -4.20 16.86 -7.45
CA ARG A 262 -4.21 17.50 -6.13
C ARG A 262 -5.61 17.56 -5.53
N VAL A 263 -6.62 17.97 -6.30
CA VAL A 263 -8.02 18.00 -5.86
C VAL A 263 -8.50 16.61 -5.44
N ALA A 264 -8.19 15.60 -6.27
CA ALA A 264 -8.52 14.21 -5.94
C ALA A 264 -7.82 13.75 -4.64
N TRP A 265 -6.54 14.12 -4.44
CA TRP A 265 -5.84 13.81 -3.20
C TRP A 265 -6.50 14.47 -1.98
N GLU A 266 -6.85 15.74 -2.06
CA GLU A 266 -7.52 16.48 -0.98
C GLU A 266 -8.88 15.86 -0.62
N GLN A 267 -9.65 15.44 -1.60
CA GLN A 267 -10.99 14.89 -1.41
C GLN A 267 -11.03 13.43 -0.97
N TRP A 268 -9.98 12.64 -1.29
CA TRP A 268 -10.03 11.20 -1.13
C TRP A 268 -8.87 10.64 -0.28
N PHE A 269 -7.67 11.22 -0.35
CA PHE A 269 -6.45 10.60 0.17
C PHE A 269 -5.73 11.43 1.23
N SER A 270 -6.18 12.66 1.51
CA SER A 270 -5.63 13.47 2.60
C SER A 270 -5.80 12.75 3.95
N PRO A 271 -4.95 13.03 4.95
CA PRO A 271 -5.02 12.39 6.26
C PRO A 271 -6.41 12.44 6.90
N GLU A 272 -7.14 13.51 6.69
CA GLU A 272 -8.51 13.72 7.24
C GLU A 272 -9.54 12.89 6.46
N MET A 273 -9.42 12.86 5.13
CA MET A 273 -10.45 12.26 4.28
C MET A 273 -10.32 10.74 4.18
N ARG A 274 -9.11 10.18 4.12
CA ARG A 274 -8.92 8.73 3.94
C ARG A 274 -9.56 7.89 5.04
N VAL A 275 -9.62 8.38 6.29
CA VAL A 275 -10.31 7.67 7.38
C VAL A 275 -11.81 7.61 7.10
N VAL A 276 -12.40 8.75 6.70
CA VAL A 276 -13.83 8.83 6.37
C VAL A 276 -14.17 7.97 5.16
N ARG A 277 -13.35 8.04 4.10
CA ARG A 277 -13.54 7.22 2.88
C ARG A 277 -13.45 5.72 3.19
N THR A 278 -12.56 5.35 4.10
CA THR A 278 -12.50 3.97 4.59
C THR A 278 -13.81 3.56 5.27
N MET A 279 -14.41 4.43 6.08
CA MET A 279 -15.72 4.15 6.69
C MET A 279 -16.84 4.02 5.66
N GLU A 280 -16.81 4.82 4.60
CA GLU A 280 -17.76 4.71 3.49
C GLU A 280 -17.66 3.36 2.76
N TYR A 281 -16.46 2.82 2.59
CA TYR A 281 -16.27 1.47 2.03
C TYR A 281 -16.89 0.39 2.92
N PHE A 282 -16.69 0.46 4.23
CA PHE A 282 -17.32 -0.49 5.17
C PHE A 282 -18.83 -0.42 5.08
N GLU A 283 -19.39 0.78 5.12
CA GLU A 283 -20.84 0.98 5.01
C GLU A 283 -21.38 0.44 3.69
N SER A 284 -20.70 0.72 2.58
CA SER A 284 -21.14 0.23 1.25
C SER A 284 -21.19 -1.29 1.17
N LEU A 285 -20.22 -1.97 1.81
CA LEU A 285 -20.23 -3.43 1.86
C LEU A 285 -21.31 -3.98 2.77
N ILE A 286 -21.57 -3.36 3.90
CA ILE A 286 -22.66 -3.76 4.80
C ILE A 286 -24.01 -3.64 4.10
N LEU A 287 -24.24 -2.55 3.38
CA LEU A 287 -25.49 -2.32 2.65
C LEU A 287 -25.72 -3.32 1.48
N GLN A 288 -24.64 -3.94 0.97
CA GLN A 288 -24.70 -4.95 -0.07
C GLN A 288 -24.95 -6.37 0.45
N ARG A 289 -24.80 -6.59 1.76
CA ARG A 289 -25.04 -7.89 2.38
C ARG A 289 -26.52 -8.21 2.43
N ASP A 290 -26.88 -9.41 2.10
CA ASP A 290 -28.22 -9.93 2.34
C ASP A 290 -28.42 -10.37 3.80
N ALA A 291 -29.65 -10.68 4.16
CA ALA A 291 -30.03 -11.07 5.52
C ALA A 291 -29.44 -12.43 5.95
N SER A 292 -28.99 -13.25 5.02
CA SER A 292 -28.39 -14.56 5.27
C SER A 292 -26.87 -14.51 5.43
N HIS A 293 -26.23 -13.35 5.24
CA HIS A 293 -24.79 -13.19 5.30
C HIS A 293 -24.19 -13.60 6.63
N ASP A 294 -23.32 -14.59 6.65
CA ASP A 294 -22.57 -15.03 7.83
C ASP A 294 -21.07 -15.17 7.51
N GLU A 295 -20.25 -14.30 8.07
CA GLU A 295 -18.78 -14.33 7.91
C GLU A 295 -18.16 -15.64 8.44
N ARG A 296 -18.82 -16.39 9.32
CA ARG A 296 -18.33 -17.69 9.80
C ARG A 296 -18.16 -18.69 8.67
N GLU A 297 -18.98 -18.62 7.62
CA GLU A 297 -18.84 -19.50 6.46
C GLU A 297 -17.50 -19.31 5.76
N TYR A 298 -16.99 -18.06 5.68
CA TYR A 298 -15.67 -17.78 5.13
C TYR A 298 -14.55 -18.20 6.07
N GLN A 299 -14.73 -18.02 7.38
CA GLN A 299 -13.76 -18.38 8.40
C GLN A 299 -13.47 -19.88 8.40
N THR A 300 -14.45 -20.73 8.12
CA THR A 300 -14.27 -22.19 8.02
C THR A 300 -13.25 -22.61 6.97
N LYS A 301 -13.05 -21.78 5.93
CA LYS A 301 -12.13 -22.07 4.82
C LYS A 301 -10.68 -21.66 5.13
N TRP A 302 -10.43 -20.76 6.06
CA TRP A 302 -9.11 -20.12 6.27
C TRP A 302 -7.97 -21.09 6.54
N LEU A 303 -8.24 -22.22 7.21
CA LEU A 303 -7.25 -23.26 7.50
C LEU A 303 -7.29 -24.44 6.51
N SER A 304 -8.14 -24.38 5.48
CA SER A 304 -8.25 -25.45 4.48
C SER A 304 -7.04 -25.48 3.54
N LEU A 305 -6.73 -26.67 3.02
CA LEU A 305 -5.67 -26.84 2.02
C LEU A 305 -5.98 -26.09 0.73
N GLY A 306 -7.26 -26.02 0.33
CA GLY A 306 -7.71 -25.24 -0.84
C GLY A 306 -7.37 -23.77 -0.71
N PHE A 307 -7.76 -23.15 0.40
CA PHE A 307 -7.46 -21.76 0.68
C PHE A 307 -5.95 -21.48 0.78
N ALA A 308 -5.20 -22.41 1.40
CA ALA A 308 -3.74 -22.32 1.46
C ALA A 308 -3.10 -22.38 0.06
N TRP A 309 -3.63 -23.23 -0.82
CA TRP A 309 -3.17 -23.36 -2.21
C TRP A 309 -3.47 -22.09 -3.04
N GLU A 310 -4.70 -21.60 -3.00
CA GLU A 310 -5.13 -20.39 -3.71
C GLU A 310 -4.31 -19.16 -3.30
N ASN A 311 -3.92 -19.07 -2.03
CA ASN A 311 -3.12 -17.97 -1.51
C ASN A 311 -1.61 -18.21 -1.54
N GLY A 312 -1.17 -19.34 -2.06
CA GLY A 312 0.23 -19.64 -2.30
C GLY A 312 1.05 -19.85 -1.02
N TRP A 313 0.49 -20.26 0.09
CA TRP A 313 1.22 -20.47 1.35
C TRP A 313 1.47 -21.94 1.70
N THR A 314 1.18 -22.85 0.80
CA THR A 314 1.61 -24.24 0.99
C THR A 314 3.14 -24.34 1.07
N PRO A 315 3.71 -25.31 1.79
CA PRO A 315 5.15 -25.50 1.90
C PRO A 315 5.85 -25.57 0.52
N LEU A 316 5.24 -26.26 -0.45
CA LEU A 316 5.75 -26.39 -1.81
C LEU A 316 5.81 -25.03 -2.54
N GLN A 317 4.76 -24.25 -2.46
CA GLN A 317 4.69 -22.93 -3.09
C GLN A 317 5.62 -21.92 -2.40
N SER A 318 5.77 -22.03 -1.08
CA SER A 318 6.70 -21.20 -0.32
C SER A 318 8.16 -21.53 -0.65
N ALA A 319 8.50 -22.80 -0.82
CA ALA A 319 9.81 -23.24 -1.26
C ALA A 319 10.11 -22.78 -2.70
N GLY A 320 9.13 -22.91 -3.62
CA GLY A 320 9.26 -22.45 -5.01
C GLY A 320 9.54 -20.95 -5.11
N ARG A 321 8.83 -20.12 -4.33
CA ARG A 321 9.10 -18.67 -4.27
C ARG A 321 10.48 -18.34 -3.70
N ALA A 322 10.91 -19.03 -2.63
CA ALA A 322 12.24 -18.83 -2.06
C ALA A 322 13.36 -19.17 -3.06
N ILE A 323 13.15 -20.17 -3.89
CA ILE A 323 14.08 -20.54 -4.98
C ILE A 323 14.10 -19.46 -6.07
N GLN A 324 12.93 -19.02 -6.55
CA GLN A 324 12.82 -17.97 -7.57
C GLN A 324 13.40 -16.63 -7.13
N GLN A 325 13.29 -16.29 -5.85
CA GLN A 325 13.81 -15.03 -5.29
C GLN A 325 15.29 -15.09 -4.91
N GLY A 326 15.98 -16.20 -5.13
CA GLY A 326 17.38 -16.39 -4.73
C GLY A 326 17.61 -16.42 -3.20
N ALA A 327 16.56 -16.26 -2.42
CA ALA A 327 16.63 -16.16 -0.97
C ALA A 327 17.14 -17.45 -0.30
N LEU A 328 17.02 -18.60 -0.98
CA LEU A 328 17.56 -19.87 -0.49
C LEU A 328 19.09 -19.88 -0.54
N LEU A 329 19.67 -19.33 -1.61
CA LEU A 329 21.14 -19.22 -1.78
C LEU A 329 21.74 -18.24 -0.75
N GLU A 330 21.06 -17.12 -0.47
CA GLU A 330 21.51 -16.18 0.58
C GLU A 330 21.38 -16.76 1.99
N LYS A 331 20.28 -17.46 2.31
CA LYS A 331 20.14 -18.18 3.59
C LYS A 331 21.16 -19.28 3.76
N VAL A 332 21.48 -20.02 2.71
CA VAL A 332 22.54 -21.03 2.74
C VAL A 332 23.91 -20.37 2.90
N LYS A 333 24.22 -19.30 2.17
CA LYS A 333 25.45 -18.52 2.32
C LYS A 333 25.59 -17.92 3.73
N SER A 334 24.52 -17.37 4.30
CA SER A 334 24.55 -16.78 5.65
C SER A 334 24.71 -17.84 6.76
N LYS A 335 24.16 -19.04 6.59
CA LYS A 335 24.40 -20.17 7.52
C LYS A 335 25.83 -20.73 7.41
N LEU A 336 26.37 -20.82 6.20
CA LEU A 336 27.74 -21.25 5.99
C LEU A 336 28.76 -20.22 6.54
N SER A 337 28.49 -18.92 6.37
CA SER A 337 29.36 -17.87 6.93
C SER A 337 29.30 -17.78 8.46
N LYS A 338 28.17 -18.12 9.09
CA LYS A 338 28.05 -18.20 10.56
C LYS A 338 28.78 -19.41 11.15
N ASN A 339 28.87 -20.53 10.41
CA ASN A 339 29.63 -21.69 10.83
C ASN A 339 31.14 -21.54 10.65
N GLN A 340 31.60 -20.60 9.82
CA GLN A 340 33.02 -20.29 9.64
C GLN A 340 33.57 -19.29 10.67
N LYS A 341 32.75 -18.70 11.52
CA LYS A 341 33.13 -17.74 12.58
C LYS A 341 33.10 -18.33 13.98
N LYS A 342 33.40 -19.62 14.19
CA LYS A 342 33.82 -20.12 15.48
C LYS A 342 35.34 -19.96 15.58
N PRO A 343 35.88 -19.10 16.43
CA PRO A 343 37.31 -19.03 16.64
C PRO A 343 37.80 -20.29 17.32
N TYR A 344 38.80 -20.88 16.74
CA TYR A 344 39.73 -21.74 17.47
C TYR A 344 40.49 -20.84 18.47
N SER A 345 40.11 -20.89 19.73
CA SER A 345 40.95 -20.41 20.80
C SER A 345 40.81 -21.32 21.99
N GLU A 346 41.99 -21.79 22.37
CA GLU A 346 42.42 -22.34 23.64
C GLU A 346 42.45 -23.87 23.75
N ILE A 347 43.56 -24.39 23.28
CA ILE A 347 44.28 -25.48 23.94
C ILE A 347 45.65 -24.88 24.25
N GLU A 348 45.88 -24.50 25.48
CA GLU A 348 47.21 -24.33 26.06
C GLU A 348 47.53 -25.47 27.01
N PRO A 349 48.88 -25.71 27.29
CA PRO A 349 49.46 -27.02 27.43
C PRO A 349 49.28 -27.69 28.76
#